data_16270789b81e16b8dc2516a0f2ae2ccd
#
_entry.id   16270789b81e16b8dc2516a0f2ae2ccd
#
_cell.length_a   1.000
_cell.length_b   1.000
_cell.length_c   1.000
_cell.angle_alpha   90.00
_cell.angle_beta   90.00
_cell.angle_gamma   90.00
#
_symmetry.space_group_name_H-M   'P 1'
#
loop_
_entity.id
_entity.type
_entity.pdbx_description
1 polymer ?
#
loop_
_entity_poly.entity_id
_entity_poly.type
_entity_poly.pdbx_seq_one_letter_code
_entity_poly.pdbx_strand_id
1 'polypeptide(L)'
;MLIFCGMKVQGQTLAERLGYSRNDRILIINNDDAGMCHAANKATMEGMERGLISSSTIMTPCPWYNEIAAYAAAHPEKGFGVHLTLTSEWKNYRWGTVAPRNEVPGLYDGEGYMWKGVLEVYGASTPQEALIEGRAQIRKALESGIPITHIDSHMGTYQYSPEYMKVYIQLAKEF
;
A
#
# COMPACT_ATOMS: atom_id res chain seq x y z
N MET A 1 -19.35 -42.22 38.50
CA MET A 1 -19.26 -40.76 38.36
C MET A 1 -18.05 -40.47 37.47
N LEU A 2 -18.27 -40.30 36.17
CA LEU A 2 -17.21 -40.01 35.19
C LEU A 2 -16.97 -38.49 35.19
N ILE A 3 -15.79 -38.06 35.64
CA ILE A 3 -15.35 -36.68 35.60
C ILE A 3 -14.79 -36.44 34.18
N PHE A 4 -15.55 -35.77 33.31
CA PHE A 4 -15.04 -35.25 32.06
C PHE A 4 -14.15 -34.02 32.38
N CYS A 5 -12.85 -34.24 32.43
CA CYS A 5 -11.88 -33.15 32.43
C CYS A 5 -11.83 -32.57 31.02
N GLY A 6 -12.61 -31.51 30.78
CA GLY A 6 -12.62 -30.80 29.52
C GLY A 6 -11.28 -30.06 29.33
N MET A 7 -10.33 -30.65 28.63
CA MET A 7 -9.16 -29.95 28.16
C MET A 7 -9.62 -28.88 27.16
N LYS A 8 -9.64 -27.61 27.61
CA LYS A 8 -9.75 -26.46 26.70
C LYS A 8 -8.46 -26.43 25.87
N VAL A 9 -8.54 -26.93 24.64
CA VAL A 9 -7.47 -26.67 23.64
C VAL A 9 -7.55 -25.17 23.33
N GLN A 10 -6.75 -24.40 24.00
CA GLN A 10 -6.58 -22.98 23.68
C GLN A 10 -5.70 -22.90 22.44
N GLY A 11 -6.26 -22.53 21.29
CA GLY A 11 -5.49 -22.27 20.07
C GLY A 11 -4.43 -21.18 20.29
N GLN A 12 -3.34 -21.24 19.51
CA GLN A 12 -2.32 -20.19 19.50
C GLN A 12 -2.93 -18.84 19.13
N THR A 13 -2.56 -17.80 19.86
CA THR A 13 -2.86 -16.41 19.49
C THR A 13 -2.05 -15.99 18.27
N LEU A 14 -2.44 -14.88 17.63
CA LEU A 14 -1.64 -14.31 16.52
C LEU A 14 -0.22 -13.95 16.96
N ALA A 15 -0.05 -13.39 18.16
CA ALA A 15 1.25 -13.10 18.73
C ALA A 15 2.14 -14.34 18.81
N GLU A 16 1.62 -15.44 19.37
CA GLU A 16 2.37 -16.71 19.45
C GLU A 16 2.73 -17.29 18.08
N ARG A 17 1.85 -17.15 17.08
CA ARG A 17 2.12 -17.58 15.69
C ARG A 17 3.21 -16.74 15.02
N LEU A 18 3.38 -15.50 15.46
CA LEU A 18 4.43 -14.57 15.02
C LEU A 18 5.73 -14.68 15.86
N GLY A 19 5.78 -15.62 16.80
CA GLY A 19 6.98 -15.86 17.63
C GLY A 19 7.08 -15.00 18.89
N TYR A 20 6.02 -14.29 19.25
CA TYR A 20 5.93 -13.47 20.47
C TYR A 20 5.24 -14.24 21.60
N SER A 21 5.36 -13.74 22.83
CA SER A 21 4.64 -14.25 23.97
C SER A 21 3.13 -13.96 23.86
N ARG A 22 2.28 -14.81 24.42
CA ARG A 22 0.82 -14.70 24.36
C ARG A 22 0.30 -13.33 24.83
N ASN A 23 0.98 -12.73 25.79
CA ASN A 23 0.58 -11.47 26.43
C ASN A 23 1.30 -10.25 25.83
N ASP A 24 2.15 -10.44 24.84
CA ASP A 24 2.84 -9.32 24.21
C ASP A 24 1.83 -8.46 23.42
N ARG A 25 2.05 -7.14 23.52
CA ARG A 25 1.33 -6.14 22.73
C ARG A 25 2.23 -5.71 21.59
N ILE A 26 1.88 -6.09 20.37
CA ILE A 26 2.63 -5.77 19.17
C ILE A 26 2.04 -4.50 18.56
N LEU A 27 2.86 -3.48 18.34
CA LEU A 27 2.49 -2.23 17.68
C LEU A 27 3.25 -2.12 16.36
N ILE A 28 2.53 -1.92 15.28
CA ILE A 28 3.06 -1.56 13.96
C ILE A 28 2.63 -0.11 13.71
N ILE A 29 3.61 0.77 13.47
CA ILE A 29 3.36 2.14 13.01
C ILE A 29 3.73 2.20 11.55
N ASN A 30 2.72 2.19 10.68
CA ASN A 30 2.91 2.37 9.25
C ASN A 30 2.82 3.86 8.89
N ASN A 31 3.74 4.32 8.05
CA ASN A 31 3.71 5.67 7.49
C ASN A 31 3.30 5.59 6.03
N ASP A 32 2.20 6.24 5.70
CA ASP A 32 1.66 6.29 4.35
C ASP A 32 2.30 7.41 3.52
N ASP A 33 2.00 7.48 2.22
CA ASP A 33 2.32 8.56 1.29
C ASP A 33 3.82 8.84 1.06
N ALA A 34 4.71 7.92 1.37
CA ALA A 34 6.11 8.06 0.96
C ALA A 34 6.21 8.12 -0.58
N GLY A 35 7.04 9.01 -1.10
CA GLY A 35 7.12 9.28 -2.55
C GLY A 35 6.27 10.46 -3.01
N MET A 36 5.32 10.94 -2.19
CA MET A 36 4.50 12.09 -2.54
C MET A 36 5.35 13.35 -2.71
N CYS A 37 6.17 13.70 -1.73
CA CYS A 37 7.06 14.87 -1.80
C CYS A 37 8.34 14.66 -0.98
N HIS A 38 9.36 15.50 -1.19
CA HIS A 38 10.63 15.45 -0.46
C HIS A 38 10.46 15.49 1.06
N ALA A 39 9.57 16.34 1.56
CA ALA A 39 9.34 16.47 3.00
C ALA A 39 8.76 15.17 3.61
N ALA A 40 7.83 14.52 2.91
CA ALA A 40 7.29 13.23 3.32
C ALA A 40 8.37 12.15 3.32
N ASN A 41 9.19 12.07 2.26
CA ASN A 41 10.30 11.12 2.18
C ASN A 41 11.29 11.33 3.32
N LYS A 42 11.71 12.56 3.56
CA LYS A 42 12.63 12.89 4.64
C LYS A 42 12.08 12.48 6.01
N ALA A 43 10.81 12.78 6.30
CA ALA A 43 10.16 12.39 7.54
C ALA A 43 10.07 10.86 7.68
N THR A 44 9.77 10.13 6.58
CA THR A 44 9.76 8.67 6.53
C THR A 44 11.13 8.10 6.88
N MET A 45 12.18 8.56 6.19
CA MET A 45 13.55 8.10 6.42
C MET A 45 14.00 8.35 7.86
N GLU A 46 13.84 9.58 8.36
CA GLU A 46 14.20 9.92 9.74
C GLU A 46 13.38 9.11 10.77
N GLY A 47 12.09 8.91 10.52
CA GLY A 47 11.23 8.11 11.40
C GLY A 47 11.66 6.66 11.49
N MET A 48 12.05 6.05 10.35
CA MET A 48 12.59 4.68 10.31
C MET A 48 13.96 4.56 10.95
N GLU A 49 14.87 5.53 10.72
CA GLU A 49 16.19 5.54 11.35
C GLU A 49 16.11 5.64 12.87
N ARG A 50 15.14 6.39 13.38
CA ARG A 50 14.90 6.58 14.82
C ARG A 50 14.08 5.47 15.45
N GLY A 51 13.60 4.50 14.68
CA GLY A 51 12.73 3.42 15.17
C GLY A 51 11.32 3.88 15.59
N LEU A 52 10.86 5.04 15.11
CA LEU A 52 9.51 5.57 15.34
C LEU A 52 8.49 5.00 14.38
N ILE A 53 8.92 4.60 13.19
CA ILE A 53 8.13 4.02 12.10
C ILE A 53 8.62 2.60 11.88
N SER A 54 7.69 1.62 11.90
CA SER A 54 7.98 0.20 11.71
C SER A 54 7.95 -0.21 10.24
N SER A 55 7.06 0.44 9.45
CA SER A 55 6.87 0.20 8.02
C SER A 55 6.41 1.46 7.32
N SER A 56 6.55 1.51 6.00
CA SER A 56 6.00 2.60 5.20
C SER A 56 5.50 2.08 3.87
N THR A 57 4.50 2.76 3.30
CA THR A 57 3.97 2.46 1.97
C THR A 57 4.23 3.60 0.99
N ILE A 58 4.67 3.23 -0.20
CA ILE A 58 5.20 4.15 -1.21
C ILE A 58 4.19 4.38 -2.34
N MET A 59 3.90 5.65 -2.63
CA MET A 59 3.10 6.07 -3.78
C MET A 59 3.95 6.09 -5.05
N THR A 60 3.93 5.00 -5.81
CA THR A 60 4.77 4.85 -7.01
C THR A 60 4.45 5.81 -8.17
N PRO A 61 3.21 6.34 -8.35
CA PRO A 61 2.93 7.33 -9.38
C PRO A 61 3.40 8.74 -9.04
N CYS A 62 3.78 9.00 -7.78
CA CYS A 62 4.11 10.35 -7.32
C CYS A 62 5.48 10.84 -7.76
N PRO A 63 5.66 12.17 -7.94
CA PRO A 63 6.87 12.76 -8.52
C PRO A 63 8.17 12.53 -7.73
N TRP A 64 8.08 12.32 -6.41
CA TRP A 64 9.26 12.09 -5.55
C TRP A 64 9.53 10.61 -5.26
N TYR A 65 8.89 9.73 -6.04
CA TYR A 65 9.06 8.28 -5.92
C TYR A 65 10.53 7.85 -5.97
N ASN A 66 11.32 8.35 -6.91
CA ASN A 66 12.70 7.88 -7.12
C ASN A 66 13.60 8.08 -5.90
N GLU A 67 13.37 9.13 -5.12
CA GLU A 67 14.15 9.40 -3.91
C GLU A 67 13.91 8.33 -2.84
N ILE A 68 12.64 8.04 -2.54
CA ILE A 68 12.32 7.01 -1.53
C ILE A 68 12.60 5.60 -2.04
N ALA A 69 12.47 5.35 -3.34
CA ALA A 69 12.80 4.07 -3.95
C ALA A 69 14.29 3.75 -3.80
N ALA A 70 15.16 4.71 -4.06
CA ALA A 70 16.60 4.55 -3.86
C ALA A 70 16.95 4.25 -2.38
N TYR A 71 16.29 4.92 -1.45
CA TYR A 71 16.48 4.67 -0.02
C TYR A 71 15.98 3.25 0.35
N ALA A 72 14.78 2.87 -0.07
CA ALA A 72 14.19 1.57 0.25
C ALA A 72 15.02 0.41 -0.33
N ALA A 73 15.52 0.53 -1.55
CA ALA A 73 16.41 -0.46 -2.17
C ALA A 73 17.76 -0.60 -1.45
N ALA A 74 18.28 0.48 -0.87
CA ALA A 74 19.52 0.48 -0.10
C ALA A 74 19.34 -0.07 1.33
N HIS A 75 18.10 -0.19 1.83
CA HIS A 75 17.78 -0.65 3.18
C HIS A 75 16.78 -1.82 3.17
N PRO A 76 17.19 -2.99 2.65
CA PRO A 76 16.29 -4.14 2.49
C PRO A 76 15.77 -4.72 3.81
N GLU A 77 16.36 -4.36 4.94
CA GLU A 77 15.92 -4.74 6.28
C GLU A 77 14.72 -3.93 6.77
N LYS A 78 14.37 -2.83 6.10
CA LYS A 78 13.23 -1.98 6.48
C LYS A 78 11.97 -2.43 5.75
N GLY A 79 10.84 -2.39 6.45
CA GLY A 79 9.54 -2.80 5.91
C GLY A 79 8.94 -1.76 4.98
N PHE A 80 9.12 -1.93 3.67
CA PHE A 80 8.45 -1.10 2.66
C PHE A 80 7.36 -1.87 1.93
N GLY A 81 6.24 -1.19 1.66
CA GLY A 81 5.12 -1.66 0.86
C GLY A 81 4.76 -0.69 -0.26
N VAL A 82 3.76 -1.04 -1.06
CA VAL A 82 3.19 -0.16 -2.08
C VAL A 82 1.87 0.42 -1.61
N HIS A 83 1.77 1.76 -1.59
CA HIS A 83 0.55 2.51 -1.34
C HIS A 83 -0.21 2.64 -2.66
N LEU A 84 -1.06 1.64 -2.96
CA LEU A 84 -1.80 1.56 -4.22
C LEU A 84 -2.69 2.78 -4.40
N THR A 85 -2.38 3.58 -5.39
CA THR A 85 -2.92 4.92 -5.58
C THR A 85 -3.74 4.99 -6.86
N LEU A 86 -5.03 5.39 -6.75
CA LEU A 86 -5.93 5.62 -7.88
C LEU A 86 -6.47 7.05 -7.92
N THR A 87 -6.05 7.90 -6.99
CA THR A 87 -6.51 9.29 -6.86
C THR A 87 -5.35 10.27 -6.82
N SER A 88 -5.63 11.53 -7.16
CA SER A 88 -4.70 12.66 -7.08
C SER A 88 -5.46 13.90 -6.62
N GLU A 89 -5.67 14.03 -5.32
CA GLU A 89 -6.65 14.93 -4.68
C GLU A 89 -6.19 16.37 -4.54
N TRP A 90 -4.90 16.65 -4.68
CA TRP A 90 -4.34 17.98 -4.44
C TRP A 90 -4.70 18.97 -5.55
N LYS A 91 -4.82 20.24 -5.22
CA LYS A 91 -5.22 21.28 -6.17
C LYS A 91 -4.12 21.60 -7.20
N ASN A 92 -2.89 21.80 -6.72
CA ASN A 92 -1.78 22.34 -7.53
C ASN A 92 -0.62 21.35 -7.67
N TYR A 93 -0.77 20.12 -7.20
CA TYR A 93 0.25 19.09 -7.21
C TYR A 93 -0.41 17.75 -7.50
N ARG A 94 -0.36 17.34 -8.76
CA ARG A 94 -1.13 16.23 -9.27
C ARG A 94 -0.26 15.26 -10.07
N TRP A 95 -0.68 14.02 -10.11
CA TRP A 95 -0.01 12.92 -10.80
C TRP A 95 -0.99 12.09 -11.64
N GLY A 96 -0.44 11.36 -12.61
CA GLY A 96 -1.15 10.40 -13.44
C GLY A 96 -0.83 8.97 -13.01
N THR A 97 -1.23 8.01 -13.85
CA THR A 97 -1.00 6.58 -13.63
C THR A 97 0.44 6.17 -13.97
N VAL A 98 0.87 5.02 -13.42
CA VAL A 98 2.09 4.31 -13.84
C VAL A 98 1.83 3.54 -15.13
N ALA A 99 0.66 2.91 -15.26
CA ALA A 99 0.24 2.27 -16.49
C ALA A 99 0.04 3.28 -17.64
N PRO A 100 0.24 2.87 -18.91
CA PRO A 100 -0.05 3.71 -20.05
C PRO A 100 -1.51 4.20 -20.07
N ARG A 101 -1.71 5.49 -20.35
CA ARG A 101 -3.06 6.10 -20.32
C ARG A 101 -4.09 5.39 -21.18
N ASN A 102 -3.68 4.87 -22.33
CA ASN A 102 -4.57 4.15 -23.25
C ASN A 102 -5.05 2.80 -22.68
N GLU A 103 -4.40 2.26 -21.66
CA GLU A 103 -4.81 1.02 -21.00
C GLU A 103 -5.76 1.26 -19.81
N VAL A 104 -5.73 2.46 -19.25
CA VAL A 104 -6.49 2.88 -18.07
C VAL A 104 -7.16 4.24 -18.26
N PRO A 105 -7.86 4.49 -19.38
CA PRO A 105 -8.42 5.81 -19.71
C PRO A 105 -9.41 6.32 -18.66
N GLY A 106 -10.17 5.43 -18.00
CA GLY A 106 -11.16 5.77 -16.97
C GLY A 106 -10.54 6.27 -15.66
N LEU A 107 -9.24 6.07 -15.44
CA LEU A 107 -8.54 6.60 -14.27
C LEU A 107 -8.13 8.07 -14.41
N TYR A 108 -8.37 8.69 -15.57
CA TYR A 108 -8.01 10.09 -15.83
C TYR A 108 -9.21 11.02 -15.84
N ASP A 109 -9.03 12.18 -15.21
CA ASP A 109 -9.97 13.30 -15.31
C ASP A 109 -9.76 14.11 -16.60
N GLY A 110 -10.60 15.16 -16.79
CA GLY A 110 -10.54 16.04 -17.94
C GLY A 110 -9.26 16.90 -18.04
N GLU A 111 -8.50 17.01 -16.95
CA GLU A 111 -7.22 17.75 -16.89
C GLU A 111 -6.02 16.85 -17.19
N GLY A 112 -6.22 15.53 -17.30
CA GLY A 112 -5.17 14.57 -17.63
C GLY A 112 -4.40 14.03 -16.43
N TYR A 113 -5.00 14.07 -15.25
CA TYR A 113 -4.49 13.49 -14.01
C TYR A 113 -5.42 12.40 -13.49
N MET A 114 -5.00 11.63 -12.52
CA MET A 114 -5.93 10.78 -11.78
C MET A 114 -7.04 11.61 -11.13
N TRP A 115 -8.22 11.03 -10.94
CA TRP A 115 -9.36 11.67 -10.28
C TRP A 115 -9.02 12.18 -8.88
N LYS A 116 -9.75 13.20 -8.41
CA LYS A 116 -9.50 13.79 -7.09
C LYS A 116 -10.06 12.96 -5.94
N GLY A 117 -11.11 12.21 -6.17
CA GLY A 117 -11.79 11.48 -5.12
C GLY A 117 -12.19 10.06 -5.52
N VAL A 118 -12.49 9.27 -4.51
CA VAL A 118 -12.82 7.84 -4.64
C VAL A 118 -14.10 7.62 -5.46
N LEU A 119 -15.11 8.49 -5.28
CA LEU A 119 -16.40 8.33 -5.99
C LEU A 119 -16.27 8.61 -7.48
N GLU A 120 -15.41 9.55 -7.86
CA GLU A 120 -15.12 9.83 -9.28
C GLU A 120 -14.40 8.64 -9.93
N VAL A 121 -13.46 8.01 -9.22
CA VAL A 121 -12.81 6.78 -9.69
C VAL A 121 -13.84 5.69 -9.96
N TYR A 122 -14.78 5.44 -9.03
CA TYR A 122 -15.82 4.42 -9.22
C TYR A 122 -16.83 4.76 -10.31
N GLY A 123 -17.08 6.05 -10.54
CA GLY A 123 -18.00 6.51 -11.58
C GLY A 123 -17.42 6.48 -12.99
N ALA A 124 -16.11 6.54 -13.13
CA ALA A 124 -15.43 6.72 -14.41
C ALA A 124 -14.55 5.54 -14.84
N SER A 125 -14.00 4.78 -13.89
CA SER A 125 -13.10 3.67 -14.18
C SER A 125 -13.73 2.31 -13.89
N THR A 126 -13.03 1.27 -14.30
CA THR A 126 -13.43 -0.13 -14.10
C THR A 126 -12.47 -0.85 -13.14
N PRO A 127 -12.92 -1.93 -12.46
CA PRO A 127 -12.01 -2.78 -11.67
C PRO A 127 -10.86 -3.36 -12.50
N GLN A 128 -11.06 -3.58 -13.81
CA GLN A 128 -9.99 -4.05 -14.70
C GLN A 128 -8.90 -2.99 -14.89
N GLU A 129 -9.25 -1.72 -15.05
CA GLU A 129 -8.27 -0.62 -15.11
C GLU A 129 -7.53 -0.46 -13.79
N ALA A 130 -8.22 -0.60 -12.65
CA ALA A 130 -7.58 -0.61 -11.34
C ALA A 130 -6.60 -1.79 -11.18
N LEU A 131 -6.91 -2.96 -11.74
CA LEU A 131 -6.01 -4.12 -11.74
C LEU A 131 -4.75 -3.85 -12.58
N ILE A 132 -4.90 -3.27 -13.77
CA ILE A 132 -3.78 -2.91 -14.66
C ILE A 132 -2.86 -1.90 -13.96
N GLU A 133 -3.44 -0.84 -13.41
CA GLU A 133 -2.67 0.19 -12.68
C GLU A 133 -1.99 -0.38 -11.43
N GLY A 134 -2.70 -1.15 -10.61
CA GLY A 134 -2.12 -1.75 -9.41
C GLY A 134 -0.93 -2.66 -9.73
N ARG A 135 -1.03 -3.46 -10.80
CA ARG A 135 0.11 -4.28 -11.28
C ARG A 135 1.29 -3.42 -11.74
N ALA A 136 1.02 -2.34 -12.47
CA ALA A 136 2.06 -1.43 -12.93
C ALA A 136 2.78 -0.76 -11.74
N GLN A 137 2.04 -0.35 -10.72
CA GLN A 137 2.58 0.24 -9.50
C GLN A 137 3.48 -0.75 -8.74
N ILE A 138 3.02 -1.97 -8.51
CA ILE A 138 3.80 -2.99 -7.79
C ILE A 138 5.05 -3.38 -8.60
N ARG A 139 4.92 -3.60 -9.91
CA ARG A 139 6.06 -3.94 -10.78
C ARG A 139 7.11 -2.84 -10.79
N LYS A 140 6.71 -1.58 -10.91
CA LYS A 140 7.63 -0.44 -10.83
C LYS A 140 8.44 -0.44 -9.54
N ALA A 141 7.81 -0.75 -8.41
CA ALA A 141 8.51 -0.82 -7.13
C ALA A 141 9.49 -2.01 -7.08
N LEU A 142 9.09 -3.20 -7.55
CA LEU A 142 9.95 -4.37 -7.63
C LEU A 142 11.15 -4.15 -8.58
N GLU A 143 10.91 -3.55 -9.75
CA GLU A 143 11.94 -3.21 -10.73
C GLU A 143 12.94 -2.17 -10.21
N SER A 144 12.52 -1.34 -9.25
CA SER A 144 13.40 -0.41 -8.54
C SER A 144 14.24 -1.09 -7.44
N GLY A 145 14.14 -2.41 -7.27
CA GLY A 145 14.89 -3.17 -6.29
C GLY A 145 14.33 -3.10 -4.87
N ILE A 146 13.10 -2.64 -4.68
CA ILE A 146 12.47 -2.56 -3.35
C ILE A 146 11.97 -3.96 -2.94
N PRO A 147 12.39 -4.52 -1.80
CA PRO A 147 11.86 -5.76 -1.27
C PRO A 147 10.48 -5.49 -0.64
N ILE A 148 9.43 -5.51 -1.46
CA ILE A 148 8.07 -5.21 -1.02
C ILE A 148 7.59 -6.27 -0.04
N THR A 149 7.10 -5.83 1.12
CA THR A 149 6.59 -6.71 2.18
C THR A 149 5.06 -6.72 2.29
N HIS A 150 4.39 -5.68 1.80
CA HIS A 150 2.94 -5.52 1.89
C HIS A 150 2.41 -4.51 0.87
N ILE A 151 1.10 -4.47 0.75
CA ILE A 151 0.37 -3.43 0.02
C ILE A 151 -0.73 -2.85 0.90
N ASP A 152 -1.05 -1.59 0.70
CA ASP A 152 -2.24 -0.95 1.25
C ASP A 152 -2.88 -0.04 0.19
N SER A 153 -3.81 0.85 0.56
CA SER A 153 -4.57 1.60 -0.44
C SER A 153 -4.74 3.06 -0.05
N HIS A 154 -4.18 3.94 -0.85
CA HIS A 154 -4.37 5.39 -0.74
C HIS A 154 -5.86 5.75 -0.75
N MET A 155 -6.29 6.58 0.21
CA MET A 155 -7.68 6.97 0.44
C MET A 155 -8.69 5.81 0.52
N GLY A 156 -8.23 4.57 0.75
CA GLY A 156 -9.08 3.39 0.79
C GLY A 156 -9.76 3.03 -0.54
N THR A 157 -9.29 3.55 -1.68
CA THR A 157 -9.95 3.41 -2.98
C THR A 157 -10.17 1.98 -3.40
N TYR A 158 -9.27 1.06 -3.07
CA TYR A 158 -9.49 -0.38 -3.31
C TYR A 158 -10.42 -1.04 -2.28
N GLN A 159 -10.73 -0.41 -1.16
CA GLN A 159 -11.38 -1.05 -0.01
C GLN A 159 -12.86 -0.73 0.13
N TYR A 160 -13.32 0.43 -0.38
CA TYR A 160 -14.71 0.88 -0.19
C TYR A 160 -15.70 0.34 -1.24
N SER A 161 -15.24 -0.35 -2.29
CA SER A 161 -16.08 -1.05 -3.25
C SER A 161 -15.78 -2.55 -3.24
N PRO A 162 -16.80 -3.43 -3.19
CA PRO A 162 -16.60 -4.88 -3.24
C PRO A 162 -15.86 -5.36 -4.50
N GLU A 163 -16.06 -4.68 -5.64
CA GLU A 163 -15.44 -5.01 -6.92
C GLU A 163 -13.94 -4.65 -6.88
N TYR A 164 -13.59 -3.47 -6.37
CA TYR A 164 -12.19 -3.03 -6.21
C TYR A 164 -11.49 -3.80 -5.09
N MET A 165 -12.19 -4.20 -4.02
CA MET A 165 -11.66 -5.08 -2.98
C MET A 165 -11.23 -6.44 -3.54
N LYS A 166 -11.98 -7.01 -4.51
CA LYS A 166 -11.57 -8.26 -5.19
C LYS A 166 -10.25 -8.07 -5.93
N VAL A 167 -10.08 -6.91 -6.60
CA VAL A 167 -8.82 -6.54 -7.27
C VAL A 167 -7.68 -6.43 -6.26
N TYR A 168 -7.91 -5.75 -5.13
CA TYR A 168 -6.92 -5.63 -4.06
C TYR A 168 -6.44 -6.99 -3.54
N ILE A 169 -7.40 -7.89 -3.26
CA ILE A 169 -7.09 -9.27 -2.82
C ILE A 169 -6.36 -10.06 -3.93
N GLN A 170 -6.72 -9.84 -5.19
CA GLN A 170 -6.03 -10.47 -6.32
C GLN A 170 -4.57 -10.02 -6.39
N LEU A 171 -4.30 -8.70 -6.32
CA LEU A 171 -2.95 -8.14 -6.32
C LEU A 171 -2.12 -8.70 -5.16
N ALA A 172 -2.68 -8.75 -3.95
CA ALA A 172 -2.01 -9.29 -2.77
C ALA A 172 -1.67 -10.79 -2.85
N LYS A 173 -2.33 -11.53 -3.76
CA LYS A 173 -2.05 -12.96 -3.99
C LYS A 173 -1.11 -13.19 -5.17
N GLU A 174 -1.03 -12.24 -6.09
CA GLU A 174 -0.23 -12.32 -7.31
C GLU A 174 1.25 -12.00 -7.02
N PHE A 175 1.49 -11.13 -6.07
CA PHE A 175 2.82 -10.65 -5.66
C PHE A 175 3.17 -11.04 -4.23
#